data_0c2e6876ac9b8bfc4b1a153e2c52aa0e
#
_entry.id   0c2e6876ac9b8bfc4b1a153e2c52aa0e
#
_cell.length_a   1.000
_cell.length_b   1.000
_cell.length_c   1.000
_cell.angle_alpha   90.00
_cell.angle_beta   90.00
_cell.angle_gamma   90.00
#
_symmetry.space_group_name_H-M   'P 1'
#
loop_
_entity.id
_entity.type
_entity.pdbx_description
1 polymer ?
#
loop_
_entity_poly.entity_id
_entity_poly.type
_entity_poly.pdbx_seq_one_letter_code
_entity_poly.pdbx_strand_id
1 'polypeptide(L)'
;MIQLDGSSLTIEQLLRIADDREPVALAPDARERVHASRAVVERRALSDEPAYGINTGFGSFADVKIAADALEALQLNLLRSHAAGVGRPLPVRSVRATMALRANVLAKGFSGIRVDTLEALIALLNRGVHPCVPSRGSVGASGDLAPLAHLALVLVGEGEVLEDDEDRNRRDRHDRGEDSDSLRSRRALRLDVIPGAEALARAGLKPVTLGAKEGLALINGTQPSTAVLALALAAAEQLSRAADIAAALSIDALLGSIHPFEARIHDARPFAGQRTSAANIEALLAGSGINKSHEHCGKVQDAYSMRCAAQVHGAAREALRFVRDTVTIEANSATDNPMVFADTGDVVSCGNFHGAPIAIAADLLAAAIVPLATISERRTGRLVDPALSGLPAFLTTRGGLNSGLMLAQVTAAAVASELKTLAHPAGVDTIPTSANKEDHVSMSMTAALKAERAAGRARDVIAIEILCACQAIDLLAPRTTSPALARVHALVRSHVPTLVDDRAPSPDIITIAQLIASRALENVCGNLVK
;
A
#
# COMPACT_ATOMS: atom_id res chain seq x y z
N MET A 1 -4.80 -12.63 -17.99
CA MET A 1 -4.01 -11.54 -18.62
C MET A 1 -4.87 -10.28 -18.68
N ILE A 2 -4.43 -9.23 -18.01
CA ILE A 2 -5.15 -7.96 -17.88
C ILE A 2 -4.79 -7.06 -19.06
N GLN A 3 -5.84 -6.48 -19.71
CA GLN A 3 -5.66 -5.52 -20.80
C GLN A 3 -5.50 -4.12 -20.24
N LEU A 4 -4.42 -3.42 -20.60
CA LEU A 4 -4.18 -2.03 -20.26
C LEU A 4 -4.70 -1.12 -21.37
N ASP A 5 -5.80 -0.45 -21.11
CA ASP A 5 -6.48 0.44 -22.06
C ASP A 5 -6.37 1.93 -21.66
N GLY A 6 -5.74 2.20 -20.49
CA GLY A 6 -5.58 3.54 -19.94
C GLY A 6 -6.80 4.06 -19.16
N SER A 7 -7.90 3.32 -19.04
CA SER A 7 -9.16 3.86 -18.54
C SER A 7 -9.95 2.95 -17.61
N SER A 8 -9.68 1.64 -17.60
CA SER A 8 -10.51 0.65 -16.90
C SER A 8 -9.77 -0.19 -15.85
N LEU A 9 -8.53 0.15 -15.54
CA LEU A 9 -7.74 -0.58 -14.55
C LEU A 9 -8.34 -0.42 -13.15
N THR A 10 -8.75 -1.52 -12.53
CA THR A 10 -9.27 -1.54 -11.16
C THR A 10 -8.16 -1.75 -10.13
N ILE A 11 -8.42 -1.36 -8.87
CA ILE A 11 -7.47 -1.60 -7.77
C ILE A 11 -7.26 -3.11 -7.58
N GLU A 12 -8.30 -3.94 -7.72
CA GLU A 12 -8.21 -5.40 -7.62
C GLU A 12 -7.32 -6.00 -8.72
N GLN A 13 -7.42 -5.49 -9.95
CA GLN A 13 -6.51 -5.87 -11.04
C GLN A 13 -5.06 -5.46 -10.73
N LEU A 14 -4.87 -4.23 -10.22
CA LEU A 14 -3.55 -3.74 -9.83
C LEU A 14 -2.91 -4.63 -8.75
N LEU A 15 -3.70 -5.09 -7.77
CA LEU A 15 -3.23 -6.03 -6.74
C LEU A 15 -2.81 -7.38 -7.34
N ARG A 16 -3.60 -7.93 -8.27
CA ARG A 16 -3.22 -9.19 -8.96
C ARG A 16 -1.93 -9.05 -9.76
N ILE A 17 -1.72 -7.89 -10.41
CA ILE A 17 -0.45 -7.62 -11.10
C ILE A 17 0.71 -7.53 -10.12
N ALA A 18 0.49 -6.87 -8.99
CA ALA A 18 1.53 -6.60 -7.99
C ALA A 18 1.92 -7.86 -7.20
N ASP A 19 0.93 -8.62 -6.72
CA ASP A 19 1.10 -9.72 -5.77
C ASP A 19 1.10 -11.10 -6.45
N ASP A 20 0.14 -11.33 -7.38
CA ASP A 20 -0.03 -12.63 -8.05
C ASP A 20 0.74 -12.73 -9.38
N ARG A 21 1.46 -11.64 -9.76
CA ARG A 21 2.23 -11.54 -11.00
C ARG A 21 1.38 -11.80 -12.26
N GLU A 22 0.09 -11.45 -12.20
CA GLU A 22 -0.78 -11.62 -13.37
C GLU A 22 -0.23 -10.83 -14.56
N PRO A 23 -0.07 -11.46 -15.74
CA PRO A 23 0.52 -10.80 -16.91
C PRO A 23 -0.44 -9.76 -17.48
N VAL A 24 0.14 -8.73 -18.10
CA VAL A 24 -0.58 -7.62 -18.73
C VAL A 24 -0.29 -7.55 -20.23
N ALA A 25 -1.19 -6.94 -21.00
CA ALA A 25 -0.99 -6.63 -22.41
C ALA A 25 -1.58 -5.27 -22.75
N LEU A 26 -1.03 -4.63 -23.78
CA LEU A 26 -1.60 -3.41 -24.33
C LEU A 26 -2.89 -3.73 -25.11
N ALA A 27 -3.98 -3.04 -24.78
CA ALA A 27 -5.24 -3.20 -25.50
C ALA A 27 -5.12 -2.75 -26.97
N PRO A 28 -5.79 -3.41 -27.92
CA PRO A 28 -5.67 -3.09 -29.35
C PRO A 28 -6.01 -1.64 -29.68
N ASP A 29 -7.10 -1.10 -29.13
CA ASP A 29 -7.53 0.29 -29.33
C ASP A 29 -6.58 1.31 -28.67
N ALA A 30 -5.95 0.94 -27.55
CA ALA A 30 -4.90 1.75 -26.94
C ALA A 30 -3.68 1.86 -27.83
N ARG A 31 -3.30 0.79 -28.53
CA ARG A 31 -2.22 0.80 -29.51
C ARG A 31 -2.43 1.86 -30.59
N GLU A 32 -3.65 1.96 -31.13
CA GLU A 32 -4.00 2.96 -32.15
C GLU A 32 -3.87 4.39 -31.61
N ARG A 33 -4.34 4.63 -30.38
CA ARG A 33 -4.21 5.95 -29.73
C ARG A 33 -2.74 6.34 -29.50
N VAL A 34 -1.92 5.40 -29.06
CA VAL A 34 -0.47 5.61 -28.85
C VAL A 34 0.22 5.95 -30.18
N HIS A 35 -0.06 5.22 -31.27
CA HIS A 35 0.46 5.52 -32.61
C HIS A 35 0.05 6.91 -33.08
N ALA A 36 -1.22 7.30 -32.90
CA ALA A 36 -1.72 8.59 -33.32
C ALA A 36 -1.01 9.75 -32.60
N SER A 37 -0.84 9.65 -31.28
CA SER A 37 -0.14 10.68 -30.49
C SER A 37 1.37 10.70 -30.81
N ARG A 38 1.99 9.55 -31.08
CA ARG A 38 3.40 9.47 -31.52
C ARG A 38 3.64 10.23 -32.82
N ALA A 39 2.77 10.08 -33.79
CA ALA A 39 2.88 10.78 -35.08
C ALA A 39 2.89 12.32 -34.93
N VAL A 40 2.20 12.86 -33.91
CA VAL A 40 2.26 14.31 -33.58
C VAL A 40 3.66 14.67 -33.06
N VAL A 41 4.20 13.90 -32.13
CA VAL A 41 5.54 14.16 -31.57
C VAL A 41 6.61 14.12 -32.66
N GLU A 42 6.56 13.15 -33.57
CA GLU A 42 7.53 13.03 -34.67
C GLU A 42 7.51 14.24 -35.61
N ARG A 43 6.31 14.73 -35.96
CA ARG A 43 6.20 15.97 -36.75
C ARG A 43 6.76 17.17 -36.01
N ARG A 44 6.44 17.31 -34.68
CA ARG A 44 6.94 18.42 -33.86
C ARG A 44 8.45 18.36 -33.62
N ALA A 45 9.05 17.17 -33.52
CA ALA A 45 10.48 17.00 -33.36
C ALA A 45 11.30 17.53 -34.55
N LEU A 46 10.73 17.48 -35.74
CA LEU A 46 11.33 17.98 -36.96
C LEU A 46 10.99 19.46 -37.25
N SER A 47 10.11 20.06 -36.47
CA SER A 47 9.66 21.44 -36.63
C SER A 47 10.68 22.44 -36.09
N ASP A 48 10.70 23.63 -36.67
CA ASP A 48 11.46 24.76 -36.13
C ASP A 48 10.84 25.42 -34.90
N GLU A 49 9.58 25.18 -34.65
CA GLU A 49 8.87 25.71 -33.47
C GLU A 49 9.30 24.98 -32.20
N PRO A 50 9.70 25.71 -31.14
CA PRO A 50 10.00 25.10 -29.86
C PRO A 50 8.76 24.38 -29.27
N ALA A 51 8.92 23.12 -28.88
CA ALA A 51 7.91 22.34 -28.19
C ALA A 51 8.52 21.68 -26.94
N TYR A 52 8.00 22.08 -25.77
CA TYR A 52 8.53 21.62 -24.48
C TYR A 52 8.62 20.11 -24.40
N GLY A 53 9.79 19.63 -23.98
CA GLY A 53 10.05 18.21 -23.79
C GLY A 53 10.18 17.38 -25.08
N ILE A 54 9.96 17.99 -26.27
CA ILE A 54 10.12 17.35 -27.57
C ILE A 54 11.46 17.77 -28.21
N ASN A 55 11.65 19.07 -28.44
CA ASN A 55 12.85 19.65 -29.05
C ASN A 55 13.42 20.82 -28.22
N THR A 56 13.09 20.92 -26.94
CA THR A 56 13.68 21.86 -25.99
C THR A 56 14.25 21.14 -24.77
N GLY A 57 15.06 21.86 -23.97
CA GLY A 57 15.46 21.40 -22.64
C GLY A 57 14.29 21.34 -21.65
N PHE A 58 14.58 21.03 -20.38
CA PHE A 58 13.59 20.80 -19.33
C PHE A 58 13.72 21.81 -18.19
N GLY A 59 12.63 22.01 -17.43
CA GLY A 59 12.58 22.89 -16.27
C GLY A 59 13.04 24.31 -16.62
N SER A 60 14.08 24.81 -15.98
CA SER A 60 14.64 26.14 -16.24
C SER A 60 15.30 26.28 -17.63
N PHE A 61 15.52 25.18 -18.35
CA PHE A 61 16.07 25.16 -19.71
C PHE A 61 14.99 25.00 -20.79
N ALA A 62 13.73 25.18 -20.46
CA ALA A 62 12.59 24.99 -21.38
C ALA A 62 12.67 25.85 -22.65
N ASP A 63 13.33 26.99 -22.60
CA ASP A 63 13.49 27.94 -23.71
C ASP A 63 14.71 27.63 -24.60
N VAL A 64 15.53 26.62 -24.25
CA VAL A 64 16.72 26.23 -25.02
C VAL A 64 16.34 25.18 -26.04
N LYS A 65 16.38 25.55 -27.34
CA LYS A 65 16.14 24.62 -28.46
C LYS A 65 17.31 23.62 -28.58
N ILE A 66 16.98 22.37 -28.82
CA ILE A 66 17.93 21.26 -28.98
C ILE A 66 17.92 20.81 -30.46
N ALA A 67 19.10 20.60 -31.04
CA ALA A 67 19.23 20.12 -32.40
C ALA A 67 18.69 18.68 -32.56
N ALA A 68 18.16 18.35 -33.74
CA ALA A 68 17.50 17.08 -33.97
C ALA A 68 18.39 15.85 -33.74
N ASP A 69 19.68 15.96 -34.04
CA ASP A 69 20.71 14.94 -33.85
C ASP A 69 21.10 14.73 -32.38
N ALA A 70 20.75 15.68 -31.49
CA ALA A 70 21.02 15.61 -30.05
C ALA A 70 19.80 15.14 -29.22
N LEU A 71 18.62 14.92 -29.85
CA LEU A 71 17.39 14.59 -29.11
C LEU A 71 17.46 13.23 -28.38
N GLU A 72 18.13 12.23 -28.97
CA GLU A 72 18.34 10.94 -28.29
C GLU A 72 19.19 11.10 -27.04
N ALA A 73 20.33 11.78 -27.18
CA ALA A 73 21.21 12.08 -26.04
C ALA A 73 20.51 12.90 -24.95
N LEU A 74 19.64 13.85 -25.33
CA LEU A 74 18.83 14.63 -24.40
C LEU A 74 17.94 13.73 -23.55
N GLN A 75 17.21 12.78 -24.17
CA GLN A 75 16.29 11.90 -23.46
C GLN A 75 17.04 10.95 -22.50
N LEU A 76 18.17 10.41 -22.92
CA LEU A 76 19.01 9.56 -22.07
C LEU A 76 19.62 10.34 -20.90
N ASN A 77 20.13 11.54 -21.14
CA ASN A 77 20.69 12.40 -20.11
C ASN A 77 19.62 12.87 -19.10
N LEU A 78 18.38 13.03 -19.55
CA LEU A 78 17.25 13.29 -18.66
C LEU A 78 17.09 12.15 -17.64
N LEU A 79 17.04 10.89 -18.08
CA LEU A 79 16.92 9.73 -17.18
C LEU A 79 18.09 9.67 -16.20
N ARG A 80 19.31 9.82 -16.68
CA ARG A 80 20.54 9.77 -15.86
C ARG A 80 20.55 10.86 -14.78
N SER A 81 20.23 12.10 -15.16
CA SER A 81 20.25 13.24 -14.24
C SER A 81 19.12 13.21 -13.19
N HIS A 82 18.01 12.53 -13.51
CA HIS A 82 16.84 12.44 -12.62
C HIS A 82 16.85 11.20 -11.73
N ALA A 83 17.71 10.22 -11.99
CA ALA A 83 17.88 9.03 -11.14
C ALA A 83 18.70 9.35 -9.88
N ALA A 84 18.21 10.30 -9.08
CA ALA A 84 18.87 10.85 -7.90
C ALA A 84 18.25 10.36 -6.57
N GLY A 85 17.45 9.28 -6.61
CA GLY A 85 16.79 8.72 -5.45
C GLY A 85 17.75 8.09 -4.45
N VAL A 86 17.38 8.11 -3.16
CA VAL A 86 18.15 7.53 -2.05
C VAL A 86 17.25 6.71 -1.12
N GLY A 87 17.86 5.99 -0.17
CA GLY A 87 17.15 5.20 0.83
C GLY A 87 16.91 3.75 0.39
N ARG A 88 16.15 3.02 1.20
CA ARG A 88 15.82 1.62 0.88
C ARG A 88 14.97 1.54 -0.38
N PRO A 89 15.19 0.56 -1.24
CA PRO A 89 14.31 0.32 -2.38
C PRO A 89 12.86 0.09 -1.97
N LEU A 90 11.95 0.47 -2.85
CA LEU A 90 10.55 0.09 -2.76
C LEU A 90 10.43 -1.44 -2.87
N PRO A 91 9.48 -2.06 -2.16
CA PRO A 91 9.18 -3.48 -2.32
C PRO A 91 8.85 -3.84 -3.77
N VAL A 92 9.16 -5.04 -4.20
CA VAL A 92 8.87 -5.55 -5.55
C VAL A 92 7.40 -5.32 -5.93
N ARG A 93 6.46 -5.58 -5.02
CA ARG A 93 5.03 -5.34 -5.27
C ARG A 93 4.72 -3.88 -5.64
N SER A 94 5.38 -2.91 -4.98
CA SER A 94 5.19 -1.47 -5.25
C SER A 94 5.81 -1.08 -6.59
N VAL A 95 6.97 -1.66 -6.94
CA VAL A 95 7.61 -1.47 -8.24
C VAL A 95 6.74 -2.02 -9.35
N ARG A 96 6.19 -3.24 -9.21
CA ARG A 96 5.28 -3.86 -10.19
C ARG A 96 4.01 -3.03 -10.39
N ALA A 97 3.39 -2.57 -9.31
CA ALA A 97 2.22 -1.67 -9.37
C ALA A 97 2.57 -0.36 -10.09
N THR A 98 3.74 0.23 -9.80
CA THR A 98 4.23 1.44 -10.50
C THR A 98 4.40 1.20 -12.00
N MET A 99 5.01 0.08 -12.41
CA MET A 99 5.19 -0.28 -13.81
C MET A 99 3.85 -0.46 -14.52
N ALA A 100 2.90 -1.15 -13.90
CA ALA A 100 1.55 -1.35 -14.45
C ALA A 100 0.80 -0.02 -14.62
N LEU A 101 0.82 0.84 -13.59
CA LEU A 101 0.20 2.17 -13.66
C LEU A 101 0.88 3.04 -14.73
N ARG A 102 2.23 2.99 -14.84
CA ARG A 102 2.92 3.75 -15.88
C ARG A 102 2.52 3.26 -17.28
N ALA A 103 2.49 1.95 -17.50
CA ALA A 103 2.05 1.38 -18.77
C ALA A 103 0.58 1.76 -19.07
N ASN A 104 -0.30 1.76 -18.06
CA ASN A 104 -1.70 2.14 -18.22
C ASN A 104 -1.88 3.62 -18.61
N VAL A 105 -1.12 4.54 -17.99
CA VAL A 105 -1.15 5.96 -18.35
C VAL A 105 -0.65 6.17 -19.79
N LEU A 106 0.43 5.51 -20.19
CA LEU A 106 0.97 5.59 -21.55
C LEU A 106 -0.01 5.04 -22.60
N ALA A 107 -0.77 4.00 -22.25
CA ALA A 107 -1.81 3.40 -23.09
C ALA A 107 -2.96 4.36 -23.42
N LYS A 108 -3.14 5.45 -22.62
CA LYS A 108 -4.15 6.50 -22.95
C LYS A 108 -3.88 7.24 -24.25
N GLY A 109 -2.60 7.29 -24.69
CA GLY A 109 -2.23 7.95 -25.94
C GLY A 109 -2.06 9.46 -25.86
N PHE A 110 -1.78 10.05 -24.67
CA PHE A 110 -1.50 11.47 -24.50
C PHE A 110 -0.02 11.81 -24.31
N SER A 111 0.86 10.80 -24.26
CA SER A 111 2.28 11.01 -23.95
C SER A 111 3.19 11.05 -25.18
N GLY A 112 2.73 10.60 -26.34
CA GLY A 112 3.49 10.57 -27.58
C GLY A 112 4.67 9.59 -27.55
N ILE A 113 4.61 8.54 -26.72
CA ILE A 113 5.59 7.44 -26.67
C ILE A 113 5.40 6.51 -27.87
N ARG A 114 6.45 5.82 -28.31
CA ARG A 114 6.33 4.73 -29.30
C ARG A 114 5.69 3.51 -28.66
N VAL A 115 4.93 2.74 -29.46
CA VAL A 115 4.34 1.47 -29.01
C VAL A 115 5.44 0.50 -28.57
N ASP A 116 6.55 0.41 -29.30
CA ASP A 116 7.66 -0.50 -28.99
C ASP A 116 8.27 -0.19 -27.60
N THR A 117 8.39 1.08 -27.23
CA THR A 117 8.90 1.49 -25.91
C THR A 117 7.91 1.13 -24.79
N LEU A 118 6.60 1.32 -25.04
CA LEU A 118 5.55 0.91 -24.10
C LEU A 118 5.51 -0.62 -23.96
N GLU A 119 5.63 -1.37 -25.04
CA GLU A 119 5.69 -2.84 -25.00
C GLU A 119 6.94 -3.36 -24.31
N ALA A 120 8.08 -2.66 -24.44
CA ALA A 120 9.28 -2.99 -23.68
C ALA A 120 9.06 -2.84 -22.16
N LEU A 121 8.36 -1.78 -21.72
CA LEU A 121 7.97 -1.63 -20.31
C LEU A 121 7.04 -2.76 -19.85
N ILE A 122 6.04 -3.13 -20.65
CA ILE A 122 5.14 -4.26 -20.39
C ILE A 122 5.94 -5.58 -20.33
N ALA A 123 6.91 -5.76 -21.23
CA ALA A 123 7.76 -6.95 -21.25
C ALA A 123 8.63 -7.06 -19.99
N LEU A 124 9.21 -5.96 -19.49
CA LEU A 124 9.92 -5.94 -18.21
C LEU A 124 9.03 -6.46 -17.07
N LEU A 125 7.80 -5.94 -16.97
CA LEU A 125 6.83 -6.32 -15.93
C LEU A 125 6.49 -7.82 -16.02
N ASN A 126 6.20 -8.31 -17.24
CA ASN A 126 5.78 -9.70 -17.47
C ASN A 126 6.93 -10.70 -17.30
N ARG A 127 8.17 -10.30 -17.57
CA ARG A 127 9.38 -11.12 -17.41
C ARG A 127 9.96 -11.08 -16.00
N GLY A 128 9.33 -10.33 -15.08
CA GLY A 128 9.77 -10.26 -13.67
C GLY A 128 11.06 -9.47 -13.48
N VAL A 129 11.41 -8.56 -14.40
CA VAL A 129 12.53 -7.64 -14.21
C VAL A 129 12.07 -6.47 -13.36
N HIS A 130 12.53 -6.40 -12.10
CA HIS A 130 12.08 -5.42 -11.12
C HIS A 130 13.17 -4.36 -10.85
N PRO A 131 13.07 -3.16 -11.45
CA PRO A 131 14.02 -2.07 -11.18
C PRO A 131 14.20 -1.78 -9.69
N CYS A 132 15.44 -1.54 -9.27
CA CYS A 132 15.77 -1.08 -7.93
C CYS A 132 15.41 0.41 -7.80
N VAL A 133 14.26 0.71 -7.23
CA VAL A 133 13.72 2.08 -7.12
C VAL A 133 13.85 2.56 -5.68
N PRO A 134 14.75 3.53 -5.37
CA PRO A 134 14.87 4.10 -4.03
C PRO A 134 13.59 4.81 -3.58
N SER A 135 13.26 4.69 -2.29
CA SER A 135 12.00 5.21 -1.74
C SER A 135 11.99 6.72 -1.47
N ARG A 136 13.11 7.43 -1.61
CA ARG A 136 13.23 8.87 -1.36
C ARG A 136 13.79 9.57 -2.59
N GLY A 137 13.26 10.76 -2.92
CA GLY A 137 13.71 11.56 -4.04
C GLY A 137 12.58 12.24 -4.81
N SER A 138 11.31 12.06 -4.40
CA SER A 138 10.17 12.74 -4.98
C SER A 138 9.49 13.66 -3.97
N VAL A 139 9.14 14.85 -4.43
CA VAL A 139 8.27 15.82 -3.73
C VAL A 139 6.89 15.92 -4.40
N GLY A 140 6.64 15.10 -5.43
CA GLY A 140 5.37 15.06 -6.16
C GLY A 140 5.02 16.36 -6.91
N ALA A 141 6.04 17.07 -7.40
CA ALA A 141 5.90 18.32 -8.16
C ALA A 141 5.56 18.03 -9.63
N SER A 142 6.55 17.58 -10.41
CA SER A 142 6.34 17.08 -11.78
C SER A 142 5.99 15.57 -11.74
N GLY A 143 5.16 15.16 -10.79
CA GLY A 143 5.00 13.79 -10.39
C GLY A 143 6.24 13.25 -9.68
N ASP A 144 6.49 11.96 -9.82
CA ASP A 144 7.53 11.21 -9.10
C ASP A 144 8.75 10.96 -10.01
N LEU A 145 9.41 12.04 -10.47
CA LEU A 145 10.49 11.98 -11.48
C LEU A 145 11.59 10.99 -11.11
N ALA A 146 12.19 11.13 -9.92
CA ALA A 146 13.34 10.31 -9.54
C ALA A 146 13.01 8.81 -9.45
N PRO A 147 11.94 8.36 -8.78
CA PRO A 147 11.54 6.96 -8.80
C PRO A 147 11.31 6.40 -10.20
N LEU A 148 10.63 7.17 -11.07
CA LEU A 148 10.39 6.75 -12.45
C LEU A 148 11.65 6.75 -13.30
N ALA A 149 12.63 7.65 -13.04
CA ALA A 149 13.92 7.65 -13.71
C ALA A 149 14.73 6.38 -13.41
N HIS A 150 14.78 5.97 -12.13
CA HIS A 150 15.40 4.68 -11.76
C HIS A 150 14.75 3.49 -12.47
N LEU A 151 13.43 3.50 -12.60
CA LEU A 151 12.69 2.49 -13.36
C LEU A 151 13.07 2.54 -14.84
N ALA A 152 13.06 3.72 -15.44
CA ALA A 152 13.29 3.91 -16.87
C ALA A 152 14.74 3.63 -17.30
N LEU A 153 15.73 3.82 -16.43
CA LEU A 153 17.13 3.47 -16.71
C LEU A 153 17.28 1.98 -17.06
N VAL A 154 16.50 1.09 -16.46
CA VAL A 154 16.56 -0.34 -16.77
C VAL A 154 16.10 -0.62 -18.19
N LEU A 155 15.12 0.12 -18.73
CA LEU A 155 14.69 -0.02 -20.12
C LEU A 155 15.81 0.27 -21.14
N VAL A 156 16.71 1.18 -20.80
CA VAL A 156 17.85 1.54 -21.67
C VAL A 156 19.13 0.74 -21.35
N GLY A 157 19.05 -0.27 -20.50
CA GLY A 157 20.17 -1.15 -20.13
C GLY A 157 21.09 -0.57 -19.05
N GLU A 158 20.68 0.48 -18.37
CA GLU A 158 21.39 1.09 -17.24
C GLU A 158 20.66 0.81 -15.91
N GLY A 159 21.16 1.39 -14.80
CA GLY A 159 20.54 1.22 -13.47
C GLY A 159 20.71 -0.19 -12.92
N GLU A 160 19.91 -0.50 -11.89
CA GLU A 160 20.00 -1.73 -11.10
C GLU A 160 18.64 -2.41 -11.01
N VAL A 161 18.63 -3.72 -10.86
CA VAL A 161 17.46 -4.59 -10.75
C VAL A 161 17.56 -5.39 -9.46
N LEU A 162 16.46 -5.48 -8.70
CA LEU A 162 16.36 -6.34 -7.53
C LEU A 162 16.39 -7.81 -7.94
N GLU A 163 17.25 -8.60 -7.34
CA GLU A 163 17.29 -10.04 -7.56
C GLU A 163 16.14 -10.72 -6.80
N ASP A 164 15.39 -11.57 -7.47
CA ASP A 164 14.27 -12.30 -6.87
C ASP A 164 14.78 -13.42 -5.94
N ASP A 165 14.07 -13.70 -4.82
CA ASP A 165 14.44 -14.76 -3.87
C ASP A 165 14.48 -16.15 -4.54
N GLU A 166 13.72 -16.39 -5.61
CA GLU A 166 13.79 -17.65 -6.37
C GLU A 166 15.09 -17.79 -7.18
N ASP A 167 15.57 -16.72 -7.79
CA ASP A 167 16.85 -16.71 -8.51
C ASP A 167 18.04 -16.77 -7.55
N ARG A 168 17.89 -16.15 -6.37
CA ARG A 168 18.82 -16.26 -5.25
C ARG A 168 18.99 -17.70 -4.78
N ASN A 169 17.88 -18.41 -4.57
CA ASN A 169 17.90 -19.82 -4.16
C ASN A 169 18.51 -20.76 -5.23
N ARG A 170 18.48 -20.40 -6.52
CA ARG A 170 19.14 -21.14 -7.59
C ARG A 170 20.65 -20.93 -7.58
N ARG A 171 21.14 -19.70 -7.34
CA ARG A 171 22.58 -19.41 -7.19
C ARG A 171 23.17 -20.05 -5.94
N ASP A 172 22.51 -19.93 -4.79
CA ASP A 172 22.96 -20.55 -3.53
C ASP A 172 23.03 -22.08 -3.61
N ARG A 173 22.33 -22.72 -4.54
CA ARG A 173 22.49 -24.16 -4.84
C ARG A 173 23.68 -24.45 -5.74
N HIS A 174 24.11 -23.50 -6.57
CA HIS A 174 25.27 -23.69 -7.47
C HIS A 174 26.60 -23.39 -6.79
N ASP A 175 26.59 -22.42 -5.83
CA ASP A 175 27.78 -21.99 -5.07
C ASP A 175 27.99 -22.74 -3.74
N ARG A 176 27.22 -23.81 -3.45
CA ARG A 176 27.41 -24.63 -2.23
C ARG A 176 28.62 -25.58 -2.36
N GLY A 177 29.77 -24.98 -2.47
CA GLY A 177 31.06 -25.55 -2.13
C GLY A 177 31.79 -24.56 -1.24
N GLU A 178 31.83 -24.85 0.08
CA GLU A 178 32.66 -24.23 1.11
C GLU A 178 32.08 -23.09 1.96
N ASP A 179 32.03 -23.38 3.27
CA ASP A 179 31.95 -22.51 4.46
C ASP A 179 31.03 -21.28 4.48
N SER A 180 29.83 -21.43 5.03
CA SER A 180 28.80 -20.39 4.92
C SER A 180 28.17 -19.79 6.18
N ASP A 181 28.46 -20.25 7.40
CA ASP A 181 27.66 -19.79 8.58
C ASP A 181 28.05 -18.40 9.14
N SER A 182 29.29 -17.96 8.97
CA SER A 182 29.74 -16.63 9.46
C SER A 182 29.38 -15.47 8.51
N LEU A 183 29.07 -15.76 7.24
CA LEU A 183 28.71 -14.77 6.21
C LEU A 183 27.20 -14.47 6.17
N ARG A 184 26.35 -15.36 6.67
CA ARG A 184 24.88 -15.18 6.66
C ARG A 184 24.40 -13.99 7.50
N SER A 185 25.01 -13.71 8.64
CA SER A 185 24.59 -12.60 9.50
C SER A 185 24.94 -11.20 8.96
N ARG A 186 25.98 -11.11 8.10
CA ARG A 186 26.39 -9.84 7.44
C ARG A 186 25.70 -9.62 6.08
N ARG A 187 25.22 -10.68 5.41
CA ARG A 187 24.48 -10.62 4.14
C ARG A 187 23.03 -10.11 4.29
N ALA A 188 22.42 -10.20 5.46
CA ALA A 188 21.03 -9.83 5.72
C ALA A 188 20.72 -8.32 5.49
N LEU A 189 21.72 -7.48 5.23
CA LEU A 189 21.57 -6.03 4.97
C LEU A 189 22.00 -5.60 3.56
N ARG A 190 22.55 -6.49 2.73
CA ARG A 190 22.82 -6.20 1.30
C ARG A 190 21.64 -6.70 0.48
N LEU A 191 20.93 -5.78 -0.14
CA LEU A 191 20.04 -6.07 -1.26
C LEU A 191 20.91 -6.59 -2.40
N ASP A 192 20.65 -7.82 -2.86
CA ASP A 192 21.32 -8.34 -4.02
C ASP A 192 20.69 -7.65 -5.25
N VAL A 193 21.47 -6.83 -5.90
CA VAL A 193 21.09 -6.11 -7.14
C VAL A 193 22.03 -6.54 -8.25
N ILE A 194 21.51 -6.56 -9.48
CA ILE A 194 22.29 -6.83 -10.68
C ILE A 194 22.19 -5.64 -11.63
N PRO A 195 23.19 -5.41 -12.51
CA PRO A 195 23.13 -4.36 -13.50
C PRO A 195 21.94 -4.55 -14.47
N GLY A 196 21.29 -3.44 -14.87
CA GLY A 196 20.15 -3.45 -15.77
C GLY A 196 20.41 -4.18 -17.10
N ALA A 197 21.58 -3.97 -17.71
CA ALA A 197 21.96 -4.68 -18.95
C ALA A 197 22.01 -6.21 -18.77
N GLU A 198 22.53 -6.67 -17.64
CA GLU A 198 22.59 -8.11 -17.30
C GLU A 198 21.19 -8.68 -17.08
N ALA A 199 20.33 -7.94 -16.34
CA ALA A 199 18.95 -8.34 -16.10
C ALA A 199 18.15 -8.45 -17.41
N LEU A 200 18.28 -7.48 -18.31
CA LEU A 200 17.66 -7.52 -19.63
C LEU A 200 18.12 -8.75 -20.44
N ALA A 201 19.43 -8.99 -20.48
CA ALA A 201 19.99 -10.14 -21.22
C ALA A 201 19.44 -11.47 -20.69
N ARG A 202 19.37 -11.64 -19.35
CA ARG A 202 18.79 -12.83 -18.69
C ARG A 202 17.31 -13.03 -19.02
N ALA A 203 16.57 -11.92 -19.15
CA ALA A 203 15.14 -11.94 -19.50
C ALA A 203 14.90 -12.11 -21.02
N GLY A 204 15.96 -12.13 -21.85
CA GLY A 204 15.85 -12.17 -23.30
C GLY A 204 15.31 -10.87 -23.90
N LEU A 205 15.53 -9.74 -23.22
CA LEU A 205 15.12 -8.41 -23.64
C LEU A 205 16.31 -7.60 -24.14
N LYS A 206 16.03 -6.60 -24.99
CA LYS A 206 17.05 -5.68 -25.54
C LYS A 206 16.84 -4.29 -24.94
N PRO A 207 17.92 -3.52 -24.70
CA PRO A 207 17.82 -2.12 -24.37
C PRO A 207 17.07 -1.33 -25.44
N VAL A 208 16.28 -0.35 -25.01
CA VAL A 208 15.54 0.56 -25.88
C VAL A 208 16.38 1.81 -26.15
N THR A 209 16.48 2.23 -27.41
CA THR A 209 16.97 3.56 -27.76
C THR A 209 15.79 4.55 -27.75
N LEU A 210 15.92 5.63 -26.99
CA LEU A 210 14.82 6.59 -26.79
C LEU A 210 14.75 7.61 -27.94
N GLY A 211 13.55 7.82 -28.47
CA GLY A 211 13.25 8.92 -29.38
C GLY A 211 12.81 10.21 -28.63
N ALA A 212 12.54 11.28 -29.38
CA ALA A 212 12.06 12.56 -28.86
C ALA A 212 10.86 12.35 -27.90
N LYS A 213 10.85 13.07 -26.78
CA LYS A 213 9.86 13.03 -25.68
C LYS A 213 9.82 11.71 -24.87
N GLU A 214 10.42 10.61 -25.27
CA GLU A 214 10.24 9.31 -24.61
C GLU A 214 10.84 9.26 -23.21
N GLY A 215 12.00 9.89 -22.98
CA GLY A 215 12.56 10.01 -21.64
C GLY A 215 11.59 10.73 -20.69
N LEU A 216 11.06 11.88 -21.12
CA LEU A 216 10.07 12.62 -20.32
C LEU A 216 8.78 11.81 -20.15
N ALA A 217 8.27 11.18 -21.23
CA ALA A 217 7.09 10.32 -21.19
C ALA A 217 7.25 9.12 -20.23
N LEU A 218 8.45 8.65 -19.96
CA LEU A 218 8.69 7.56 -19.01
C LEU A 218 8.73 8.03 -17.56
N ILE A 219 9.05 9.30 -17.28
CA ILE A 219 9.30 9.75 -15.89
C ILE A 219 8.29 10.78 -15.36
N ASN A 220 7.52 11.43 -16.20
CA ASN A 220 6.60 12.49 -15.78
C ASN A 220 5.23 11.92 -15.40
N GLY A 221 4.91 11.88 -14.10
CA GLY A 221 3.62 11.41 -13.57
C GLY A 221 3.69 10.87 -12.13
N THR A 222 2.52 10.57 -11.57
CA THR A 222 2.28 10.26 -10.15
C THR A 222 2.27 8.76 -9.83
N GLN A 223 2.69 7.89 -10.74
CA GLN A 223 2.50 6.44 -10.61
C GLN A 223 3.16 5.80 -9.38
N PRO A 224 4.38 6.17 -8.95
CA PRO A 224 4.98 5.63 -7.74
C PRO A 224 4.16 5.94 -6.48
N SER A 225 3.79 7.20 -6.25
CA SER A 225 2.97 7.58 -5.09
C SER A 225 1.56 6.98 -5.16
N THR A 226 0.95 6.91 -6.35
CA THR A 226 -0.34 6.25 -6.58
C THR A 226 -0.26 4.75 -6.30
N ALA A 227 0.80 4.06 -6.74
CA ALA A 227 1.02 2.64 -6.49
C ALA A 227 1.13 2.34 -4.99
N VAL A 228 1.98 3.08 -4.28
CA VAL A 228 2.15 2.91 -2.83
C VAL A 228 0.84 3.17 -2.10
N LEU A 229 0.09 4.23 -2.47
CA LEU A 229 -1.20 4.54 -1.86
C LEU A 229 -2.25 3.47 -2.16
N ALA A 230 -2.32 2.94 -3.39
CA ALA A 230 -3.26 1.88 -3.75
C ALA A 230 -3.04 0.60 -2.92
N LEU A 231 -1.77 0.22 -2.73
CA LEU A 231 -1.40 -0.93 -1.90
C LEU A 231 -1.69 -0.68 -0.41
N ALA A 232 -1.43 0.54 0.08
CA ALA A 232 -1.76 0.95 1.44
C ALA A 232 -3.27 0.98 1.69
N LEU A 233 -4.06 1.43 0.72
CA LEU A 233 -5.53 1.42 0.77
C LEU A 233 -6.06 -0.01 0.89
N ALA A 234 -5.59 -0.93 0.05
CA ALA A 234 -6.01 -2.34 0.11
C ALA A 234 -5.70 -2.96 1.49
N ALA A 235 -4.53 -2.66 2.04
CA ALA A 235 -4.16 -3.09 3.39
C ALA A 235 -5.06 -2.45 4.47
N ALA A 236 -5.44 -1.18 4.33
CA ALA A 236 -6.30 -0.47 5.28
C ALA A 236 -7.76 -0.98 5.25
N GLU A 237 -8.28 -1.30 4.07
CA GLU A 237 -9.61 -1.90 3.93
C GLU A 237 -9.67 -3.30 4.57
N GLN A 238 -8.65 -4.10 4.37
CA GLN A 238 -8.49 -5.39 5.04
C GLN A 238 -8.39 -5.21 6.55
N LEU A 239 -7.61 -4.22 7.00
CA LEU A 239 -7.45 -3.88 8.40
C LEU A 239 -8.77 -3.45 9.05
N SER A 240 -9.64 -2.72 8.34
CA SER A 240 -10.94 -2.30 8.85
C SER A 240 -11.86 -3.50 9.14
N ARG A 241 -11.77 -4.57 8.35
CA ARG A 241 -12.49 -5.83 8.58
C ARG A 241 -11.89 -6.62 9.74
N ALA A 242 -10.57 -6.69 9.83
CA ALA A 242 -9.89 -7.32 10.95
C ALA A 242 -10.16 -6.60 12.28
N ALA A 243 -10.32 -5.27 12.26
CA ALA A 243 -10.70 -4.48 13.42
C ALA A 243 -12.11 -4.83 13.94
N ASP A 244 -13.09 -5.07 13.06
CA ASP A 244 -14.42 -5.54 13.46
C ASP A 244 -14.35 -6.93 14.11
N ILE A 245 -13.52 -7.85 13.58
CA ILE A 245 -13.29 -9.18 14.18
C ILE A 245 -12.63 -9.06 15.54
N ALA A 246 -11.57 -8.25 15.67
CA ALA A 246 -10.89 -8.01 16.95
C ALA A 246 -11.80 -7.40 17.99
N ALA A 247 -12.62 -6.40 17.59
CA ALA A 247 -13.62 -5.79 18.46
C ALA A 247 -14.63 -6.83 18.95
N ALA A 248 -15.17 -7.67 18.07
CA ALA A 248 -16.14 -8.70 18.47
C ALA A 248 -15.54 -9.71 19.45
N LEU A 249 -14.30 -10.19 19.22
CA LEU A 249 -13.58 -11.05 20.17
C LEU A 249 -13.41 -10.39 21.54
N SER A 250 -12.98 -9.12 21.55
CA SER A 250 -12.75 -8.37 22.78
C SER A 250 -14.05 -8.06 23.53
N ILE A 251 -15.13 -7.69 22.80
CA ILE A 251 -16.45 -7.41 23.39
C ILE A 251 -16.99 -8.67 24.05
N ASP A 252 -16.89 -9.80 23.39
CA ASP A 252 -17.33 -11.08 23.95
C ASP A 252 -16.50 -11.44 25.20
N ALA A 253 -15.18 -11.40 25.12
CA ALA A 253 -14.28 -11.71 26.23
C ALA A 253 -14.42 -10.77 27.44
N LEU A 254 -14.80 -9.51 27.24
CA LEU A 254 -15.04 -8.50 28.27
C LEU A 254 -16.48 -8.51 28.81
N LEU A 255 -17.27 -9.50 28.45
CA LEU A 255 -18.69 -9.57 28.82
C LEU A 255 -19.42 -8.29 28.42
N GLY A 256 -19.23 -7.83 27.18
CA GLY A 256 -19.86 -6.64 26.62
C GLY A 256 -21.22 -6.94 25.98
N SER A 257 -22.07 -5.93 25.88
CA SER A 257 -23.41 -6.05 25.30
C SER A 257 -23.38 -6.06 23.77
N ILE A 258 -24.22 -6.88 23.14
CA ILE A 258 -24.48 -6.88 21.69
C ILE A 258 -25.43 -5.74 21.28
N HIS A 259 -26.28 -5.24 22.18
CA HIS A 259 -27.31 -4.25 21.89
C HIS A 259 -26.84 -2.95 21.23
N PRO A 260 -25.62 -2.41 21.50
CA PRO A 260 -25.11 -1.24 20.82
C PRO A 260 -24.96 -1.41 19.28
N PHE A 261 -25.04 -2.63 18.77
CA PHE A 261 -24.85 -2.94 17.35
C PHE A 261 -26.16 -3.20 16.60
N GLU A 262 -27.31 -3.12 17.26
CA GLU A 262 -28.62 -3.30 16.64
C GLU A 262 -28.85 -2.30 15.48
N ALA A 263 -29.35 -2.81 14.35
CA ALA A 263 -29.53 -2.04 13.11
C ALA A 263 -30.30 -0.72 13.30
N ARG A 264 -31.36 -0.71 14.15
CA ARG A 264 -32.20 0.49 14.42
C ARG A 264 -31.40 1.68 14.94
N ILE A 265 -30.29 1.44 15.69
CA ILE A 265 -29.43 2.50 16.21
C ILE A 265 -28.67 3.18 15.06
N HIS A 266 -28.16 2.37 14.14
CA HIS A 266 -27.33 2.82 13.02
C HIS A 266 -28.18 3.36 11.86
N ASP A 267 -29.47 2.98 11.79
CA ASP A 267 -30.44 3.59 10.88
C ASP A 267 -30.80 5.01 11.30
N ALA A 268 -30.81 5.31 12.60
CA ALA A 268 -31.00 6.65 13.12
C ALA A 268 -29.79 7.58 12.84
N ARG A 269 -28.61 7.02 12.50
CA ARG A 269 -27.41 7.76 12.11
C ARG A 269 -26.77 7.08 10.87
N PRO A 270 -27.28 7.31 9.65
CA PRO A 270 -27.13 6.41 8.51
C PRO A 270 -25.81 6.55 7.72
N PHE A 271 -24.66 6.60 8.39
CA PHE A 271 -23.36 6.44 7.75
C PHE A 271 -23.18 4.98 7.29
N ALA A 272 -22.86 4.79 6.02
CA ALA A 272 -22.73 3.46 5.42
C ALA A 272 -21.67 2.60 6.11
N GLY A 273 -20.50 3.17 6.38
CA GLY A 273 -19.42 2.49 7.09
C GLY A 273 -19.80 2.09 8.53
N GLN A 274 -20.55 2.95 9.24
CA GLN A 274 -21.03 2.65 10.59
C GLN A 274 -22.04 1.49 10.58
N ARG A 275 -22.97 1.46 9.64
CA ARG A 275 -23.90 0.35 9.43
C ARG A 275 -23.17 -0.96 9.14
N THR A 276 -22.16 -0.89 8.27
CA THR A 276 -21.35 -2.07 7.92
C THR A 276 -20.62 -2.64 9.12
N SER A 277 -19.90 -1.82 9.89
CA SER A 277 -19.18 -2.29 11.08
C SER A 277 -20.12 -2.81 12.17
N ALA A 278 -21.27 -2.17 12.37
CA ALA A 278 -22.27 -2.65 13.31
C ALA A 278 -22.81 -4.03 12.93
N ALA A 279 -23.22 -4.19 11.67
CA ALA A 279 -23.73 -5.47 11.17
C ALA A 279 -22.66 -6.59 11.23
N ASN A 280 -21.40 -6.28 10.94
CA ASN A 280 -20.30 -7.23 11.08
C ASN A 280 -20.14 -7.69 12.54
N ILE A 281 -20.08 -6.76 13.49
CA ILE A 281 -19.88 -7.07 14.91
C ILE A 281 -21.08 -7.83 15.47
N GLU A 282 -22.32 -7.41 15.15
CA GLU A 282 -23.56 -8.10 15.57
C GLU A 282 -23.57 -9.54 15.05
N ALA A 283 -23.29 -9.75 13.76
CA ALA A 283 -23.26 -11.09 13.16
C ALA A 283 -22.17 -11.98 13.76
N LEU A 284 -20.99 -11.41 14.08
CA LEU A 284 -19.89 -12.14 14.73
C LEU A 284 -20.23 -12.55 16.16
N LEU A 285 -20.98 -11.74 16.92
CA LEU A 285 -21.38 -12.03 18.30
C LEU A 285 -22.61 -12.96 18.39
N ALA A 286 -23.37 -13.12 17.31
CA ALA A 286 -24.62 -13.87 17.31
C ALA A 286 -24.43 -15.31 17.81
N GLY A 287 -25.22 -15.69 18.81
CA GLY A 287 -25.20 -17.03 19.39
C GLY A 287 -24.08 -17.29 20.40
N SER A 288 -23.40 -16.25 20.89
CA SER A 288 -22.39 -16.40 21.94
C SER A 288 -23.00 -16.84 23.27
N GLY A 289 -22.48 -17.96 23.82
CA GLY A 289 -22.79 -18.40 25.18
C GLY A 289 -22.18 -17.48 26.24
N ILE A 290 -21.02 -16.86 25.96
CA ILE A 290 -20.39 -15.86 26.82
C ILE A 290 -21.33 -14.65 26.91
N ASN A 291 -21.79 -14.09 25.79
CA ASN A 291 -22.69 -12.95 25.76
C ASN A 291 -24.00 -13.24 26.51
N LYS A 292 -24.61 -14.39 26.23
CA LYS A 292 -25.84 -14.83 26.90
C LYS A 292 -25.67 -14.98 28.44
N SER A 293 -24.47 -15.34 28.92
CA SER A 293 -24.21 -15.62 30.34
C SER A 293 -24.37 -14.39 31.26
N HIS A 294 -24.38 -13.18 30.70
CA HIS A 294 -24.49 -11.93 31.46
C HIS A 294 -25.60 -10.99 30.96
N GLU A 295 -26.58 -11.52 30.22
CA GLU A 295 -27.69 -10.76 29.64
C GLU A 295 -28.47 -9.96 30.71
N HIS A 296 -28.50 -10.44 31.95
CA HIS A 296 -29.14 -9.78 33.09
C HIS A 296 -28.14 -9.20 34.11
N CYS A 297 -26.93 -8.85 33.70
CA CYS A 297 -25.94 -8.25 34.59
C CYS A 297 -26.34 -6.81 34.99
N GLY A 298 -25.89 -6.37 36.17
CA GLY A 298 -26.16 -5.01 36.67
C GLY A 298 -25.39 -3.88 35.96
N LYS A 299 -24.67 -4.17 34.89
CA LYS A 299 -23.88 -3.20 34.16
C LYS A 299 -24.79 -2.36 33.24
N VAL A 300 -24.92 -1.06 33.53
CA VAL A 300 -25.80 -0.15 32.77
C VAL A 300 -25.24 0.17 31.38
N GLN A 301 -23.92 0.34 31.24
CA GLN A 301 -23.26 0.70 29.99
C GLN A 301 -21.86 0.10 29.90
N ASP A 302 -21.46 -0.28 28.69
CA ASP A 302 -20.08 -0.63 28.38
C ASP A 302 -19.22 0.62 28.15
N ALA A 303 -17.89 0.44 28.21
CA ALA A 303 -16.94 1.48 27.85
C ALA A 303 -17.04 1.84 26.36
N TYR A 304 -16.63 3.05 26.03
CA TYR A 304 -16.69 3.55 24.63
C TYR A 304 -15.88 2.70 23.66
N SER A 305 -14.73 2.16 24.08
CA SER A 305 -13.92 1.29 23.23
C SER A 305 -14.65 0.01 22.80
N MET A 306 -15.71 -0.37 23.49
CA MET A 306 -16.60 -1.47 23.14
C MET A 306 -17.83 -0.96 22.38
N ARG A 307 -18.72 -0.17 23.06
CA ARG A 307 -20.02 0.23 22.50
C ARG A 307 -19.97 1.25 21.37
N CYS A 308 -18.85 1.99 21.20
CA CYS A 308 -18.65 2.94 20.09
C CYS A 308 -17.76 2.37 18.97
N ALA A 309 -17.50 1.06 18.95
CA ALA A 309 -16.66 0.45 17.92
C ALA A 309 -17.22 0.72 16.50
N ALA A 310 -18.52 0.53 16.29
CA ALA A 310 -19.15 0.76 15.00
C ALA A 310 -19.02 2.22 14.50
N GLN A 311 -19.11 3.20 15.40
CA GLN A 311 -18.98 4.62 15.06
C GLN A 311 -17.55 4.98 14.66
N VAL A 312 -16.55 4.45 15.36
CA VAL A 312 -15.12 4.72 15.10
C VAL A 312 -14.67 3.99 13.85
N HIS A 313 -14.96 2.69 13.74
CA HIS A 313 -14.60 1.89 12.57
C HIS A 313 -15.32 2.41 11.31
N GLY A 314 -16.58 2.77 11.45
CA GLY A 314 -17.38 3.33 10.36
C GLY A 314 -16.83 4.64 9.83
N ALA A 315 -16.36 5.54 10.70
CA ALA A 315 -15.72 6.78 10.27
C ALA A 315 -14.46 6.53 9.42
N ALA A 316 -13.65 5.54 9.81
CA ALA A 316 -12.50 5.12 9.00
C ALA A 316 -12.94 4.59 7.62
N ARG A 317 -13.99 3.75 7.56
CA ARG A 317 -14.53 3.22 6.28
C ARG A 317 -15.01 4.33 5.35
N GLU A 318 -15.63 5.40 5.87
CA GLU A 318 -16.02 6.56 5.05
C GLU A 318 -14.81 7.26 4.44
N ALA A 319 -13.73 7.44 5.20
CA ALA A 319 -12.48 8.01 4.68
C ALA A 319 -11.83 7.10 3.63
N LEU A 320 -11.78 5.78 3.87
CA LEU A 320 -11.23 4.82 2.91
C LEU A 320 -11.99 4.84 1.58
N ARG A 321 -13.32 5.07 1.59
CA ARG A 321 -14.11 5.21 0.36
C ARG A 321 -13.64 6.42 -0.47
N PHE A 322 -13.44 7.58 0.15
CA PHE A 322 -12.90 8.76 -0.54
C PHE A 322 -11.52 8.46 -1.15
N VAL A 323 -10.65 7.78 -0.39
CA VAL A 323 -9.32 7.41 -0.88
C VAL A 323 -9.41 6.44 -2.06
N ARG A 324 -10.32 5.47 -2.01
CA ARG A 324 -10.56 4.51 -3.11
C ARG A 324 -11.01 5.22 -4.39
N ASP A 325 -11.95 6.13 -4.29
CA ASP A 325 -12.44 6.89 -5.43
C ASP A 325 -11.30 7.72 -6.06
N THR A 326 -10.51 8.40 -5.23
CA THR A 326 -9.36 9.20 -5.68
C THR A 326 -8.31 8.33 -6.39
N VAL A 327 -7.91 7.21 -5.78
CA VAL A 327 -6.92 6.29 -6.36
C VAL A 327 -7.42 5.68 -7.67
N THR A 328 -8.71 5.34 -7.75
CA THR A 328 -9.31 4.77 -8.97
C THR A 328 -9.28 5.77 -10.13
N ILE A 329 -9.59 7.04 -9.86
CA ILE A 329 -9.50 8.11 -10.86
C ILE A 329 -8.04 8.29 -11.30
N GLU A 330 -7.11 8.43 -10.36
CA GLU A 330 -5.71 8.70 -10.66
C GLU A 330 -5.04 7.55 -11.43
N ALA A 331 -5.34 6.30 -11.09
CA ALA A 331 -4.83 5.11 -11.78
C ALA A 331 -5.21 5.05 -13.27
N ASN A 332 -6.26 5.80 -13.65
CA ASN A 332 -6.80 5.86 -15.00
C ASN A 332 -6.73 7.29 -15.60
N SER A 333 -5.90 8.15 -15.03
CA SER A 333 -5.74 9.55 -15.48
C SER A 333 -4.50 9.73 -16.36
N ALA A 334 -4.53 10.70 -17.28
CA ALA A 334 -3.35 11.14 -18.00
C ALA A 334 -2.55 12.13 -17.15
N THR A 335 -1.54 11.63 -16.46
CA THR A 335 -0.69 12.40 -15.54
C THR A 335 0.66 12.68 -16.19
N ASP A 336 0.67 13.47 -17.26
CA ASP A 336 1.86 13.82 -18.06
C ASP A 336 1.90 15.31 -18.36
N ASN A 337 3.03 15.78 -18.88
CA ASN A 337 3.27 17.12 -19.40
C ASN A 337 4.48 17.14 -20.36
N PRO A 338 4.36 17.72 -21.57
CA PRO A 338 3.13 18.22 -22.17
C PRO A 338 2.23 17.09 -22.64
N MET A 339 0.94 17.34 -22.65
CA MET A 339 -0.04 16.43 -23.23
C MET A 339 -0.13 16.59 -24.75
N VAL A 340 -0.26 15.49 -25.45
CA VAL A 340 -0.35 15.41 -26.91
C VAL A 340 -1.77 15.01 -27.30
N PHE A 341 -2.46 15.86 -28.04
CA PHE A 341 -3.82 15.66 -28.55
C PHE A 341 -3.73 15.27 -30.04
N ALA A 342 -3.96 13.98 -30.32
CA ALA A 342 -3.75 13.43 -31.65
C ALA A 342 -4.79 13.92 -32.68
N ASP A 343 -6.00 14.22 -32.24
CA ASP A 343 -7.13 14.69 -33.04
C ASP A 343 -6.93 16.10 -33.60
N THR A 344 -6.35 17.01 -32.80
CA THR A 344 -6.05 18.40 -33.20
C THR A 344 -4.60 18.61 -33.61
N GLY A 345 -3.70 17.71 -33.21
CA GLY A 345 -2.25 17.87 -33.38
C GLY A 345 -1.61 18.82 -32.35
N ASP A 346 -2.33 19.18 -31.31
CA ASP A 346 -1.85 20.08 -30.27
C ASP A 346 -0.91 19.39 -29.30
N VAL A 347 0.07 20.18 -28.79
CA VAL A 347 0.96 19.83 -27.71
C VAL A 347 0.82 20.90 -26.63
N VAL A 348 0.18 20.57 -25.52
CA VAL A 348 -0.24 21.54 -24.51
C VAL A 348 0.52 21.31 -23.21
N SER A 349 1.24 22.33 -22.74
CA SER A 349 1.85 22.33 -21.41
C SER A 349 0.76 22.48 -20.34
N CYS A 350 0.78 21.60 -19.33
CA CYS A 350 -0.28 21.50 -18.31
C CYS A 350 0.30 21.08 -16.95
N GLY A 351 -0.56 20.95 -15.94
CA GLY A 351 -0.21 20.58 -14.57
C GLY A 351 -0.72 19.21 -14.12
N ASN A 352 -1.10 18.31 -15.04
CA ASN A 352 -1.72 17.03 -14.67
C ASN A 352 -0.77 16.03 -13.96
N PHE A 353 0.50 16.35 -13.90
CA PHE A 353 1.51 15.60 -13.14
C PHE A 353 1.49 15.92 -11.63
N HIS A 354 0.77 16.96 -11.18
CA HIS A 354 0.84 17.42 -9.79
C HIS A 354 0.16 16.45 -8.83
N GLY A 355 0.92 15.91 -7.87
CA GLY A 355 0.48 14.84 -6.98
C GLY A 355 -0.47 15.25 -5.84
N ALA A 356 -1.03 16.46 -5.83
CA ALA A 356 -1.89 16.97 -4.74
C ALA A 356 -3.09 16.06 -4.40
N PRO A 357 -3.85 15.49 -5.36
CA PRO A 357 -4.95 14.60 -5.03
C PRO A 357 -4.47 13.36 -4.24
N ILE A 358 -3.32 12.81 -4.63
CA ILE A 358 -2.73 11.64 -3.98
C ILE A 358 -2.18 12.00 -2.59
N ALA A 359 -1.57 13.18 -2.42
CA ALA A 359 -1.07 13.64 -1.13
C ALA A 359 -2.20 13.77 -0.10
N ILE A 360 -3.30 14.43 -0.46
CA ILE A 360 -4.48 14.62 0.39
C ILE A 360 -5.12 13.26 0.74
N ALA A 361 -5.29 12.39 -0.23
CA ALA A 361 -5.88 11.07 -0.02
C ALA A 361 -4.99 10.20 0.89
N ALA A 362 -3.66 10.24 0.74
CA ALA A 362 -2.72 9.49 1.55
C ALA A 362 -2.67 9.99 3.00
N ASP A 363 -2.66 11.29 3.21
CA ASP A 363 -2.71 11.88 4.55
C ASP A 363 -4.06 11.57 5.25
N LEU A 364 -5.16 11.61 4.51
CA LEU A 364 -6.47 11.20 5.02
C LEU A 364 -6.50 9.72 5.42
N LEU A 365 -5.90 8.83 4.60
CA LEU A 365 -5.80 7.41 4.93
C LEU A 365 -5.00 7.20 6.21
N ALA A 366 -3.84 7.84 6.35
CA ALA A 366 -3.02 7.74 7.55
C ALA A 366 -3.80 8.22 8.80
N ALA A 367 -4.49 9.36 8.70
CA ALA A 367 -5.30 9.90 9.79
C ALA A 367 -6.49 8.98 10.16
N ALA A 368 -7.14 8.36 9.18
CA ALA A 368 -8.30 7.50 9.38
C ALA A 368 -7.97 6.16 10.06
N ILE A 369 -6.76 5.62 9.83
CA ILE A 369 -6.32 4.35 10.41
C ILE A 369 -5.99 4.49 11.91
N VAL A 370 -5.52 5.64 12.35
CA VAL A 370 -5.08 5.84 13.74
C VAL A 370 -6.19 5.56 14.75
N PRO A 371 -7.45 6.04 14.58
CA PRO A 371 -8.55 5.70 15.48
C PRO A 371 -8.86 4.20 15.57
N LEU A 372 -8.68 3.43 14.47
CA LEU A 372 -8.82 1.97 14.51
C LEU A 372 -7.82 1.32 15.46
N ALA A 373 -6.57 1.76 15.39
CA ALA A 373 -5.51 1.25 16.24
C ALA A 373 -5.65 1.74 17.70
N THR A 374 -6.00 3.00 17.92
CA THR A 374 -6.12 3.53 19.30
C THR A 374 -7.31 2.96 20.05
N ILE A 375 -8.45 2.73 19.39
CA ILE A 375 -9.60 2.06 20.04
C ILE A 375 -9.30 0.57 20.32
N SER A 376 -8.53 -0.09 19.44
CA SER A 376 -8.03 -1.45 19.61
C SER A 376 -7.09 -1.54 20.84
N GLU A 377 -6.14 -0.61 20.96
CA GLU A 377 -5.25 -0.53 22.11
C GLU A 377 -6.04 -0.31 23.42
N ARG A 378 -7.10 0.51 23.43
CA ARG A 378 -7.96 0.68 24.61
C ARG A 378 -8.66 -0.62 25.02
N ARG A 379 -9.11 -1.44 24.07
CA ARG A 379 -9.69 -2.76 24.36
C ARG A 379 -8.63 -3.72 24.90
N THR A 380 -7.42 -3.71 24.32
CA THR A 380 -6.28 -4.48 24.83
C THR A 380 -5.97 -4.11 26.28
N GLY A 381 -5.88 -2.81 26.59
CA GLY A 381 -5.66 -2.34 27.96
C GLY A 381 -6.73 -2.82 28.94
N ARG A 382 -8.00 -2.87 28.51
CA ARG A 382 -9.10 -3.41 29.34
C ARG A 382 -8.98 -4.91 29.57
N LEU A 383 -8.60 -5.69 28.55
CA LEU A 383 -8.46 -7.13 28.66
C LEU A 383 -7.41 -7.55 29.70
N VAL A 384 -6.28 -6.85 29.75
CA VAL A 384 -5.16 -7.19 30.64
C VAL A 384 -5.30 -6.63 32.06
N ASP A 385 -6.23 -5.68 32.27
CA ASP A 385 -6.50 -5.07 33.57
C ASP A 385 -7.58 -5.85 34.34
N PRO A 386 -7.27 -6.48 35.48
CA PRO A 386 -8.22 -7.29 36.22
C PRO A 386 -9.40 -6.49 36.78
N ALA A 387 -9.23 -5.19 37.09
CA ALA A 387 -10.30 -4.33 37.57
C ALA A 387 -11.34 -4.01 36.48
N LEU A 388 -10.94 -4.10 35.20
CA LEU A 388 -11.78 -3.77 34.06
C LEU A 388 -12.34 -5.00 33.33
N SER A 389 -11.61 -6.11 33.34
CA SER A 389 -12.00 -7.35 32.66
C SER A 389 -12.66 -8.38 33.59
N GLY A 390 -12.34 -8.34 34.88
CA GLY A 390 -12.70 -9.41 35.82
C GLY A 390 -11.91 -10.72 35.60
N LEU A 391 -10.90 -10.70 34.70
CA LEU A 391 -10.01 -11.80 34.42
C LEU A 391 -8.72 -11.69 35.23
N PRO A 392 -7.90 -12.75 35.33
CA PRO A 392 -6.57 -12.66 35.96
C PRO A 392 -5.71 -11.56 35.33
N ALA A 393 -4.94 -10.84 36.15
CA ALA A 393 -4.06 -9.77 35.70
C ALA A 393 -3.16 -10.26 34.55
N PHE A 394 -3.06 -9.44 33.50
CA PHE A 394 -2.28 -9.72 32.30
C PHE A 394 -2.60 -11.06 31.62
N LEU A 395 -3.80 -11.60 31.87
CA LEU A 395 -4.33 -12.85 31.30
C LEU A 395 -3.46 -14.09 31.63
N THR A 396 -2.85 -14.12 32.83
CA THR A 396 -2.13 -15.29 33.36
C THR A 396 -2.72 -15.77 34.67
N THR A 397 -2.88 -17.08 34.85
CA THR A 397 -3.38 -17.70 36.08
C THR A 397 -2.30 -17.85 37.15
N ARG A 398 -1.03 -17.62 36.81
CA ARG A 398 0.14 -17.79 37.69
C ARG A 398 0.88 -16.46 37.87
N GLY A 399 0.12 -15.39 38.15
CA GLY A 399 0.67 -14.04 38.38
C GLY A 399 1.76 -14.03 39.45
N GLY A 400 2.81 -13.26 39.21
CA GLY A 400 4.01 -13.20 40.03
C GLY A 400 5.11 -14.14 39.54
N LEU A 401 4.82 -15.41 39.23
CA LEU A 401 5.74 -16.29 38.50
C LEU A 401 5.76 -15.94 37.01
N ASN A 402 4.59 -15.69 36.43
CA ASN A 402 4.41 -15.28 35.05
C ASN A 402 3.96 -13.82 34.98
N SER A 403 4.45 -13.08 33.99
CA SER A 403 4.04 -11.72 33.67
C SER A 403 2.90 -11.66 32.61
N GLY A 404 2.63 -12.78 31.95
CA GLY A 404 1.58 -12.89 30.94
C GLY A 404 1.75 -11.93 29.77
N LEU A 405 0.65 -11.30 29.34
CA LEU A 405 0.62 -10.38 28.19
C LEU A 405 0.84 -8.91 28.57
N MET A 406 1.43 -8.62 29.74
CA MET A 406 1.70 -7.24 30.18
C MET A 406 2.47 -6.43 29.13
N LEU A 407 3.59 -6.94 28.63
CA LEU A 407 4.45 -6.25 27.65
C LEU A 407 3.83 -6.21 26.26
N ALA A 408 2.90 -7.10 25.92
CA ALA A 408 2.14 -7.01 24.66
C ALA A 408 1.29 -5.72 24.65
N GLN A 409 0.63 -5.38 25.77
CA GLN A 409 -0.13 -4.13 25.89
C GLN A 409 0.79 -2.90 25.84
N VAL A 410 1.95 -2.93 26.50
CA VAL A 410 2.94 -1.84 26.42
C VAL A 410 3.42 -1.64 24.98
N THR A 411 3.61 -2.72 24.22
CA THR A 411 3.97 -2.65 22.80
C THR A 411 2.83 -2.03 21.99
N ALA A 412 1.57 -2.40 22.22
CA ALA A 412 0.42 -1.78 21.55
C ALA A 412 0.36 -0.26 21.81
N ALA A 413 0.59 0.17 23.07
CA ALA A 413 0.63 1.58 23.44
C ALA A 413 1.78 2.34 22.75
N ALA A 414 2.98 1.74 22.69
CA ALA A 414 4.15 2.33 22.01
C ALA A 414 3.89 2.51 20.51
N VAL A 415 3.33 1.49 19.85
CA VAL A 415 2.99 1.54 18.42
C VAL A 415 1.86 2.54 18.15
N ALA A 416 0.85 2.63 19.02
CA ALA A 416 -0.21 3.64 18.93
C ALA A 416 0.36 5.07 19.04
N SER A 417 1.40 5.28 19.86
CA SER A 417 2.10 6.55 19.95
C SER A 417 2.90 6.87 18.67
N GLU A 418 3.57 5.89 18.05
CA GLU A 418 4.22 6.07 16.73
C GLU A 418 3.19 6.46 15.66
N LEU A 419 2.03 5.80 15.63
CA LEU A 419 0.96 6.09 14.69
C LEU A 419 0.50 7.55 14.71
N LYS A 420 0.46 8.19 15.87
CA LYS A 420 0.15 9.62 16.01
C LYS A 420 1.11 10.48 15.19
N THR A 421 2.40 10.16 15.16
CA THR A 421 3.39 10.90 14.35
C THR A 421 3.21 10.66 12.86
N LEU A 422 2.82 9.43 12.48
CA LEU A 422 2.54 9.08 11.09
C LEU A 422 1.24 9.74 10.56
N ALA A 423 0.30 10.08 11.42
CA ALA A 423 -0.92 10.80 11.06
C ALA A 423 -0.70 12.30 10.80
N HIS A 424 0.46 12.87 11.18
CA HIS A 424 0.73 14.27 10.85
C HIS A 424 0.83 14.46 9.33
N PRO A 425 0.02 15.34 8.70
CA PRO A 425 -0.02 15.46 7.25
C PRO A 425 1.33 15.84 6.64
N ALA A 426 1.66 15.27 5.49
CA ALA A 426 2.82 15.66 4.70
C ALA A 426 2.44 16.65 3.58
N GLY A 427 1.24 16.52 3.02
CA GLY A 427 0.75 17.33 1.91
C GLY A 427 0.37 18.77 2.29
N VAL A 428 0.50 19.16 3.56
CA VAL A 428 0.31 20.55 4.03
C VAL A 428 1.60 21.36 3.98
N ASP A 429 2.72 20.72 3.63
CA ASP A 429 4.03 21.35 3.50
C ASP A 429 4.41 21.54 2.04
N THR A 430 5.22 22.53 1.74
CA THR A 430 5.76 22.77 0.41
C THR A 430 7.14 23.40 0.48
N ILE A 431 8.05 22.93 -0.38
CA ILE A 431 9.43 23.40 -0.49
C ILE A 431 9.72 23.65 -1.97
N PRO A 432 9.99 24.90 -2.41
CA PRO A 432 10.30 25.18 -3.81
C PRO A 432 11.51 24.39 -4.32
N THR A 433 11.38 23.83 -5.53
CA THR A 433 12.42 23.08 -6.22
C THR A 433 12.65 23.60 -7.64
N SER A 434 13.60 23.03 -8.39
CA SER A 434 13.87 23.34 -9.81
C SER A 434 14.05 24.84 -10.07
N ALA A 435 14.83 25.56 -9.23
CA ALA A 435 15.06 27.00 -9.32
C ALA A 435 13.74 27.80 -9.34
N ASN A 436 12.80 27.47 -8.44
CA ASN A 436 11.46 28.07 -8.30
C ASN A 436 10.50 27.85 -9.49
N LYS A 437 10.81 26.99 -10.44
CA LYS A 437 9.81 26.57 -11.44
C LYS A 437 8.74 25.65 -10.83
N GLU A 438 9.14 24.89 -9.82
CA GLU A 438 8.27 24.05 -8.98
C GLU A 438 8.11 24.74 -7.60
N ASP A 439 7.43 25.89 -7.59
CA ASP A 439 7.28 26.75 -6.41
C ASP A 439 6.24 26.26 -5.41
N HIS A 440 5.37 25.33 -5.81
CA HIS A 440 4.43 24.62 -4.98
C HIS A 440 4.45 23.12 -5.31
N VAL A 441 4.75 22.27 -4.32
CA VAL A 441 4.89 20.82 -4.45
C VAL A 441 3.95 20.09 -3.52
N SER A 442 3.56 18.86 -3.86
CA SER A 442 2.48 18.14 -3.17
C SER A 442 2.93 17.26 -2.00
N MET A 443 4.18 16.84 -1.96
CA MET A 443 4.70 15.81 -1.04
C MET A 443 4.00 14.44 -1.13
N SER A 444 3.37 14.10 -2.28
CA SER A 444 2.54 12.91 -2.45
C SER A 444 3.27 11.60 -2.11
N MET A 445 4.53 11.45 -2.53
CA MET A 445 5.29 10.24 -2.22
C MET A 445 5.58 10.10 -0.72
N THR A 446 5.88 11.20 -0.03
CA THR A 446 6.07 11.20 1.43
C THR A 446 4.78 10.82 2.14
N ALA A 447 3.64 11.39 1.73
CA ALA A 447 2.32 11.06 2.28
C ALA A 447 1.97 9.57 2.06
N ALA A 448 2.17 9.05 0.84
CA ALA A 448 1.88 7.65 0.51
C ALA A 448 2.73 6.65 1.34
N LEU A 449 4.03 6.90 1.48
CA LEU A 449 4.91 6.06 2.31
C LEU A 449 4.57 6.12 3.81
N LYS A 450 4.07 7.24 4.29
CA LYS A 450 3.56 7.37 5.67
C LYS A 450 2.28 6.55 5.85
N ALA A 451 1.36 6.62 4.89
CA ALA A 451 0.12 5.84 4.91
C ALA A 451 0.39 4.34 4.89
N GLU A 452 1.32 3.86 4.07
CA GLU A 452 1.77 2.47 4.05
C GLU A 452 2.32 2.02 5.41
N ARG A 453 3.20 2.82 6.02
CA ARG A 453 3.73 2.53 7.36
C ARG A 453 2.64 2.53 8.43
N ALA A 454 1.70 3.48 8.37
CA ALA A 454 0.59 3.55 9.31
C ALA A 454 -0.30 2.30 9.24
N ALA A 455 -0.60 1.79 8.03
CA ALA A 455 -1.36 0.55 7.86
C ALA A 455 -0.63 -0.66 8.49
N GLY A 456 0.69 -0.78 8.28
CA GLY A 456 1.50 -1.82 8.91
C GLY A 456 1.47 -1.75 10.44
N ARG A 457 1.68 -0.56 11.02
CA ARG A 457 1.67 -0.36 12.47
C ARG A 457 0.30 -0.59 13.10
N ALA A 458 -0.76 -0.13 12.45
CA ALA A 458 -2.13 -0.40 12.93
C ALA A 458 -2.47 -1.89 12.93
N ARG A 459 -1.96 -2.65 11.94
CA ARG A 459 -2.10 -4.11 11.90
C ARG A 459 -1.41 -4.78 13.10
N ASP A 460 -0.23 -4.30 13.51
CA ASP A 460 0.48 -4.84 14.67
C ASP A 460 -0.35 -4.64 15.96
N VAL A 461 -0.98 -3.46 16.14
CA VAL A 461 -1.85 -3.17 17.31
C VAL A 461 -3.08 -4.08 17.32
N ILE A 462 -3.75 -4.27 16.17
CA ILE A 462 -4.92 -5.15 16.07
C ILE A 462 -4.54 -6.62 16.28
N ALA A 463 -3.35 -7.04 15.83
CA ALA A 463 -2.85 -8.39 16.10
C ALA A 463 -2.64 -8.63 17.59
N ILE A 464 -2.14 -7.65 18.33
CA ILE A 464 -2.00 -7.71 19.80
C ILE A 464 -3.38 -7.81 20.48
N GLU A 465 -4.38 -7.06 20.01
CA GLU A 465 -5.75 -7.17 20.54
C GLU A 465 -6.29 -8.59 20.34
N ILE A 466 -6.15 -9.17 19.14
CA ILE A 466 -6.61 -10.53 18.85
C ILE A 466 -5.89 -11.56 19.73
N LEU A 467 -4.58 -11.42 19.94
CA LEU A 467 -3.81 -12.27 20.85
C LEU A 467 -4.39 -12.25 22.26
N CYS A 468 -4.60 -11.05 22.81
CA CYS A 468 -5.15 -10.87 24.16
C CYS A 468 -6.60 -11.36 24.26
N ALA A 469 -7.45 -11.08 23.27
CA ALA A 469 -8.84 -11.50 23.27
C ALA A 469 -8.99 -13.03 23.20
N CYS A 470 -8.18 -13.71 22.36
CA CYS A 470 -8.16 -15.16 22.33
C CYS A 470 -7.71 -15.77 23.67
N GLN A 471 -6.69 -15.20 24.32
CA GLN A 471 -6.26 -15.65 25.66
C GLN A 471 -7.35 -15.42 26.72
N ALA A 472 -8.07 -14.32 26.64
CA ALA A 472 -9.19 -14.03 27.54
C ALA A 472 -10.36 -15.01 27.34
N ILE A 473 -10.67 -15.39 26.10
CA ILE A 473 -11.69 -16.41 25.79
C ILE A 473 -11.30 -17.77 26.39
N ASP A 474 -10.03 -18.19 26.31
CA ASP A 474 -9.55 -19.43 26.94
C ASP A 474 -9.80 -19.43 28.46
N LEU A 475 -9.57 -18.29 29.11
CA LEU A 475 -9.76 -18.14 30.56
C LEU A 475 -11.24 -18.12 30.98
N LEU A 476 -12.17 -17.92 30.05
CA LEU A 476 -13.61 -17.97 30.31
C LEU A 476 -14.22 -19.37 30.22
N ALA A 477 -13.44 -20.38 29.86
CA ALA A 477 -13.93 -21.76 29.85
C ALA A 477 -14.61 -22.14 31.18
N PRO A 478 -15.74 -22.88 31.19
CA PRO A 478 -16.33 -23.63 30.05
C PRO A 478 -17.32 -22.82 29.19
N ARG A 479 -17.45 -21.51 29.36
CA ARG A 479 -18.30 -20.67 28.51
C ARG A 479 -17.75 -20.68 27.09
N THR A 480 -18.65 -20.69 26.10
CA THR A 480 -18.30 -20.74 24.68
C THR A 480 -18.61 -19.42 24.00
N THR A 481 -17.73 -18.94 23.14
CA THR A 481 -17.99 -17.80 22.25
C THR A 481 -18.99 -18.17 21.15
N SER A 482 -19.34 -17.22 20.26
CA SER A 482 -20.20 -17.48 19.11
C SER A 482 -19.58 -18.49 18.13
N PRO A 483 -20.39 -19.18 17.32
CA PRO A 483 -19.85 -20.10 16.30
C PRO A 483 -18.90 -19.43 15.30
N ALA A 484 -19.12 -18.15 14.97
CA ALA A 484 -18.25 -17.40 14.08
C ALA A 484 -16.90 -17.09 14.75
N LEU A 485 -16.93 -16.56 15.96
CA LEU A 485 -15.71 -16.26 16.72
C LEU A 485 -14.96 -17.51 17.17
N ALA A 486 -15.66 -18.63 17.37
CA ALA A 486 -15.01 -19.94 17.65
C ALA A 486 -14.14 -20.41 16.48
N ARG A 487 -14.56 -20.18 15.22
CA ARG A 487 -13.71 -20.49 14.04
C ARG A 487 -12.48 -19.58 13.99
N VAL A 488 -12.64 -18.29 14.27
CA VAL A 488 -11.51 -17.34 14.35
C VAL A 488 -10.53 -17.76 15.44
N HIS A 489 -11.06 -18.03 16.65
CA HIS A 489 -10.26 -18.49 17.79
C HIS A 489 -9.51 -19.79 17.47
N ALA A 490 -10.18 -20.79 16.88
CA ALA A 490 -9.56 -22.05 16.46
C ALA A 490 -8.44 -21.84 15.42
N LEU A 491 -8.64 -20.94 14.44
CA LEU A 491 -7.60 -20.60 13.47
C LEU A 491 -6.41 -19.95 14.17
N VAL A 492 -6.61 -18.99 15.05
CA VAL A 492 -5.53 -18.38 15.82
C VAL A 492 -4.80 -19.44 16.64
N ARG A 493 -5.53 -20.32 17.34
CA ARG A 493 -4.95 -21.37 18.19
C ARG A 493 -4.22 -22.47 17.41
N SER A 494 -4.55 -22.68 16.15
CA SER A 494 -3.78 -23.61 15.29
C SER A 494 -2.37 -23.11 14.97
N HIS A 495 -2.10 -21.82 15.15
CA HIS A 495 -0.80 -21.20 14.90
C HIS A 495 -0.13 -20.67 16.17
N VAL A 496 -0.93 -20.19 17.12
CA VAL A 496 -0.49 -19.53 18.36
C VAL A 496 -1.12 -20.26 19.55
N PRO A 497 -0.40 -21.13 20.26
CA PRO A 497 -0.96 -21.89 21.37
C PRO A 497 -1.31 -20.97 22.55
N THR A 498 -2.26 -21.41 23.40
CA THR A 498 -2.62 -20.74 24.65
C THR A 498 -1.38 -20.47 25.50
N LEU A 499 -1.30 -19.30 26.14
CA LEU A 499 -0.21 -18.93 27.02
C LEU A 499 -0.46 -19.54 28.42
N VAL A 500 0.21 -20.63 28.74
CA VAL A 500 0.18 -21.28 30.06
C VAL A 500 1.35 -20.78 30.91
N ASP A 501 2.55 -20.84 30.37
CA ASP A 501 3.77 -20.27 30.92
C ASP A 501 4.32 -19.17 29.99
N ASP A 502 5.06 -18.21 30.55
CA ASP A 502 5.61 -17.10 29.79
C ASP A 502 6.50 -17.59 28.65
N ARG A 503 6.30 -17.03 27.47
CA ARG A 503 7.16 -17.11 26.29
C ARG A 503 7.22 -15.76 25.59
N ALA A 504 8.16 -15.58 24.67
CA ALA A 504 8.26 -14.36 23.89
C ALA A 504 6.98 -14.13 23.05
N PRO A 505 6.20 -13.04 23.25
CA PRO A 505 4.96 -12.82 22.51
C PRO A 505 5.19 -12.28 21.08
N SER A 506 6.38 -11.80 20.74
CA SER A 506 6.66 -11.18 19.43
C SER A 506 6.41 -12.14 18.26
N PRO A 507 6.83 -13.42 18.26
CA PRO A 507 6.49 -14.35 17.18
C PRO A 507 4.98 -14.58 17.05
N ASP A 508 4.25 -14.61 18.17
CA ASP A 508 2.79 -14.78 18.17
C ASP A 508 2.09 -13.57 17.51
N ILE A 509 2.53 -12.35 17.86
CA ILE A 509 2.02 -11.10 17.26
C ILE A 509 2.28 -11.08 15.75
N ILE A 510 3.50 -11.41 15.32
CA ILE A 510 3.87 -11.46 13.90
C ILE A 510 3.00 -12.48 13.16
N THR A 511 2.78 -13.65 13.74
CA THR A 511 1.93 -14.70 13.14
C THR A 511 0.50 -14.22 12.96
N ILE A 512 -0.11 -13.58 13.97
CA ILE A 512 -1.47 -13.03 13.85
C ILE A 512 -1.51 -11.89 12.82
N ALA A 513 -0.50 -11.01 12.78
CA ALA A 513 -0.39 -9.97 11.76
C ALA A 513 -0.32 -10.57 10.34
N GLN A 514 0.32 -11.72 10.14
CA GLN A 514 0.33 -12.46 8.88
C GLN A 514 -1.05 -13.07 8.57
N LEU A 515 -1.77 -13.61 9.55
CA LEU A 515 -3.15 -14.09 9.38
C LEU A 515 -4.09 -12.97 8.96
N ILE A 516 -3.89 -11.74 9.47
CA ILE A 516 -4.61 -10.55 8.99
C ILE A 516 -4.22 -10.30 7.53
N ALA A 517 -2.92 -10.19 7.22
CA ALA A 517 -2.42 -9.83 5.91
C ALA A 517 -2.79 -10.84 4.80
N SER A 518 -2.93 -12.11 5.12
CA SER A 518 -3.36 -13.16 4.19
C SER A 518 -4.89 -13.28 4.06
N ARG A 519 -5.67 -12.45 4.76
CA ARG A 519 -7.14 -12.51 4.86
C ARG A 519 -7.68 -13.82 5.47
N ALA A 520 -6.84 -14.59 6.14
CA ALA A 520 -7.22 -15.88 6.71
C ALA A 520 -8.34 -15.73 7.77
N LEU A 521 -8.28 -14.66 8.59
CA LEU A 521 -9.32 -14.35 9.59
C LEU A 521 -10.68 -14.00 8.94
N GLU A 522 -10.67 -13.24 7.85
CA GLU A 522 -11.89 -12.93 7.08
C GLU A 522 -12.49 -14.19 6.46
N ASN A 523 -11.65 -15.03 5.86
CA ASN A 523 -12.07 -16.23 5.14
C ASN A 523 -12.81 -17.22 6.05
N VAL A 524 -12.36 -17.40 7.30
CA VAL A 524 -13.07 -18.28 8.25
C VAL A 524 -14.36 -17.68 8.78
N CYS A 525 -14.56 -16.37 8.65
CA CYS A 525 -15.84 -15.72 8.95
C CYS A 525 -16.84 -15.85 7.78
N GLY A 526 -16.38 -16.16 6.57
CA GLY A 526 -17.20 -16.21 5.36
C GLY A 526 -17.81 -14.84 5.04
N ASN A 527 -19.09 -14.81 4.67
CA ASN A 527 -19.78 -13.58 4.27
C ASN A 527 -20.26 -12.71 5.46
N LEU A 528 -19.88 -13.03 6.68
CA LEU A 528 -20.30 -12.27 7.88
C LEU A 528 -19.55 -10.93 8.02
N VAL A 529 -18.41 -10.77 7.38
CA VAL A 529 -17.61 -9.54 7.45
C VAL A 529 -17.46 -8.94 6.05
N LYS A 530 -17.89 -7.67 5.91
CA LYS A 530 -17.91 -6.92 4.65
C LYS A 530 -16.88 -5.79 4.63
#